data_4b8daf613f0b3e63fb5108bfab5fb200
#
_entry.id   4b8daf613f0b3e63fb5108bfab5fb200
#
_cell.length_a   1.000
_cell.length_b   1.000
_cell.length_c   1.000
_cell.angle_alpha   90.00
_cell.angle_beta   90.00
_cell.angle_gamma   90.00
#
_symmetry.space_group_name_H-M   'P 1'
#
loop_
_entity.id
_entity.type
_entity.pdbx_description
1 polymer ?
#
loop_
_entity_poly.entity_id
_entity_poly.type
_entity_poly.pdbx_seq_one_letter_code
_entity_poly.pdbx_strand_id
1 'polypeptide(L)'
;MTTGAQTQPPPPVTPMPDDARRIRRLMLYFGMVYAVEGIGQTDGIIAQPLTYYFKEVHSWTPVQVTAALTAFNFPWIIKPVYGLVSDFVPLFGYRRKSYLVLASILATGAYLLAAQMEAPSRLLFMLVLTAYAMAIA
;
A
#
# COMPACT_ATOMS: atom_id res chain seq x y z
N MET A 1 0.64 -21.72 58.90
CA MET A 1 1.59 -20.59 58.57
C MET A 1 1.98 -20.78 57.09
N THR A 2 1.27 -20.11 56.20
CA THR A 2 1.53 -20.16 54.75
C THR A 2 2.39 -18.92 54.42
N THR A 3 3.69 -19.18 54.21
CA THR A 3 4.66 -18.16 53.76
C THR A 3 4.27 -17.67 52.36
N GLY A 4 3.72 -16.46 52.28
CA GLY A 4 3.40 -15.82 51.01
C GLY A 4 4.68 -15.57 50.23
N ALA A 5 4.87 -16.33 49.14
CA ALA A 5 5.92 -16.05 48.19
C ALA A 5 5.62 -14.69 47.52
N GLN A 6 6.36 -13.68 47.94
CA GLN A 6 6.37 -12.38 47.25
C GLN A 6 6.93 -12.60 45.84
N THR A 7 6.06 -12.63 44.85
CA THR A 7 6.47 -12.60 43.44
C THR A 7 7.09 -11.24 43.16
N GLN A 8 8.41 -11.19 43.15
CA GLN A 8 9.16 -10.01 42.79
C GLN A 8 8.79 -9.58 41.37
N PRO A 9 8.43 -8.32 41.15
CA PRO A 9 8.11 -7.86 39.80
C PRO A 9 9.30 -8.07 38.86
N PRO A 10 9.07 -8.46 37.60
CA PRO A 10 10.17 -8.69 36.66
C PRO A 10 11.00 -7.41 36.52
N PRO A 11 12.34 -7.54 36.39
CA PRO A 11 13.22 -6.38 36.25
C PRO A 11 12.79 -5.54 34.99
N PRO A 12 12.93 -4.22 35.08
CA PRO A 12 12.63 -3.36 33.96
C PRO A 12 13.51 -3.73 32.76
N VAL A 13 12.87 -4.06 31.62
CA VAL A 13 13.57 -4.40 30.38
C VAL A 13 14.14 -3.11 29.81
N THR A 14 15.40 -2.85 30.05
CA THR A 14 16.14 -1.76 29.40
C THR A 14 16.42 -2.17 27.96
N PRO A 15 15.91 -1.42 26.95
CA PRO A 15 16.18 -1.73 25.56
C PRO A 15 17.70 -1.67 25.29
N MET A 16 18.26 -2.72 24.70
CA MET A 16 19.68 -2.72 24.33
C MET A 16 19.94 -1.68 23.22
N PRO A 17 21.14 -1.07 23.14
CA PRO A 17 21.46 -0.06 22.12
C PRO A 17 21.20 -0.51 20.69
N ASP A 18 21.35 -1.81 20.42
CA ASP A 18 21.08 -2.40 19.12
C ASP A 18 19.58 -2.44 18.79
N ASP A 19 18.72 -2.56 19.79
CA ASP A 19 17.27 -2.52 19.60
C ASP A 19 16.81 -1.12 19.16
N ALA A 20 17.37 -0.07 19.74
CA ALA A 20 17.06 1.31 19.36
C ALA A 20 17.45 1.61 17.89
N ARG A 21 18.60 1.12 17.44
CA ARG A 21 19.02 1.24 16.03
C ARG A 21 18.13 0.45 15.09
N ARG A 22 17.74 -0.75 15.49
CA ARG A 22 16.82 -1.61 14.72
C ARG A 22 15.45 -0.97 14.61
N ILE A 23 14.88 -0.47 15.70
CA ILE A 23 13.59 0.22 15.73
C ILE A 23 13.63 1.45 14.82
N ARG A 24 14.68 2.28 14.90
CA ARG A 24 14.82 3.46 14.04
C ARG A 24 14.89 3.09 12.55
N ARG A 25 15.60 2.03 12.18
CA ARG A 25 15.64 1.55 10.79
C ARG A 25 14.27 1.07 10.31
N LEU A 26 13.54 0.34 11.17
CA LEU A 26 12.18 -0.10 10.86
C LEU A 26 11.23 1.09 10.71
N MET A 27 11.28 2.06 11.59
CA MET A 27 10.48 3.29 11.50
C MET A 27 10.76 4.06 10.20
N LEU A 28 12.03 4.21 9.83
CA LEU A 28 12.39 4.86 8.56
C LEU A 28 11.90 4.06 7.37
N TYR A 29 12.06 2.74 7.38
CA TYR A 29 11.57 1.88 6.30
C TYR A 29 10.05 1.97 6.14
N PHE A 30 9.30 1.79 7.21
CA PHE A 30 7.85 1.91 7.18
C PHE A 30 7.40 3.33 6.82
N GLY A 31 8.07 4.35 7.37
CA GLY A 31 7.80 5.75 7.02
C GLY A 31 7.97 6.02 5.52
N MET A 32 9.01 5.50 4.89
CA MET A 32 9.22 5.62 3.44
C MET A 32 8.12 4.87 2.65
N VAL A 33 7.80 3.64 3.05
CA VAL A 33 6.74 2.86 2.40
C VAL A 33 5.41 3.61 2.45
N TYR A 34 5.01 4.09 3.63
CA TYR A 34 3.77 4.86 3.78
C TYR A 34 3.79 6.21 3.04
N ALA A 35 4.95 6.88 2.96
CA ALA A 35 5.07 8.10 2.17
C ALA A 35 4.85 7.84 0.67
N VAL A 36 5.47 6.78 0.13
CA VAL A 36 5.27 6.38 -1.27
C VAL A 36 3.83 5.95 -1.52
N GLU A 37 3.26 5.17 -0.60
CA GLU A 37 1.85 4.75 -0.66
C GLU A 37 0.91 5.97 -0.67
N GLY A 38 1.11 6.93 0.23
CA GLY A 38 0.30 8.15 0.31
C GLY A 38 0.41 9.05 -0.92
N ILE A 39 1.55 9.07 -1.62
CA ILE A 39 1.69 9.79 -2.89
C ILE A 39 0.96 9.06 -4.01
N GLY A 40 1.07 7.75 -4.06
CA GLY A 40 0.51 6.91 -5.13
C GLY A 40 -0.97 6.59 -4.98
N GLN A 41 -1.59 6.88 -3.84
CA GLN A 41 -3.01 6.66 -3.62
C GLN A 41 -3.88 7.61 -4.45
N THR A 42 -5.03 7.11 -4.87
CA THR A 42 -6.03 7.88 -5.62
C THR A 42 -6.62 9.05 -4.85
N ASP A 43 -6.63 8.99 -3.53
CA ASP A 43 -7.03 10.08 -2.64
C ASP A 43 -5.85 10.98 -2.21
N GLY A 44 -4.64 10.65 -2.71
CA GLY A 44 -3.42 11.39 -2.45
C GLY A 44 -3.20 12.58 -3.40
N ILE A 45 -1.94 12.95 -3.55
CA ILE A 45 -1.52 14.11 -4.37
C ILE A 45 -1.94 13.95 -5.85
N ILE A 46 -2.08 12.72 -6.33
CA ILE A 46 -2.42 12.41 -7.74
C ILE A 46 -3.92 12.61 -8.03
N ALA A 47 -4.80 12.60 -7.02
CA ALA A 47 -6.25 12.69 -7.20
C ALA A 47 -6.69 13.97 -7.94
N GLN A 48 -6.12 15.10 -7.56
CA GLN A 48 -6.46 16.41 -8.15
C GLN A 48 -6.04 16.52 -9.63
N PRO A 49 -4.76 16.31 -9.98
CA PRO A 49 -4.33 16.31 -11.39
C PRO A 49 -5.09 15.31 -12.26
N LEU A 50 -5.37 14.12 -11.72
CA LEU A 50 -6.10 13.09 -12.45
C LEU A 50 -7.56 13.50 -12.73
N THR A 51 -8.22 14.11 -11.75
CA THR A 51 -9.58 14.65 -11.91
C THR A 51 -9.61 15.75 -12.97
N TYR A 52 -8.65 16.67 -12.94
CA TYR A 52 -8.50 17.70 -13.96
C TYR A 52 -8.27 17.10 -15.34
N TYR A 53 -7.36 16.15 -15.46
CA TYR A 53 -7.05 15.49 -16.73
C TYR A 53 -8.29 14.85 -17.37
N PHE A 54 -9.08 14.11 -16.60
CA PHE A 54 -10.30 13.49 -17.13
C PHE A 54 -11.38 14.52 -17.51
N LYS A 55 -11.51 15.61 -16.74
CA LYS A 55 -12.50 16.66 -17.04
C LYS A 55 -12.09 17.54 -18.21
N GLU A 56 -10.89 18.05 -18.21
CA GLU A 56 -10.45 19.06 -19.18
C GLU A 56 -9.97 18.44 -20.49
N VAL A 57 -9.19 17.34 -20.43
CA VAL A 57 -8.63 16.74 -21.65
C VAL A 57 -9.63 15.80 -22.32
N HIS A 58 -10.40 15.04 -21.53
CA HIS A 58 -11.31 14.04 -22.06
C HIS A 58 -12.80 14.42 -21.96
N SER A 59 -13.11 15.59 -21.42
CA SER A 59 -14.48 16.10 -21.29
C SER A 59 -15.42 15.13 -20.56
N TRP A 60 -14.92 14.39 -19.60
CA TRP A 60 -15.73 13.45 -18.83
C TRP A 60 -16.72 14.18 -17.93
N THR A 61 -17.93 13.63 -17.85
CA THR A 61 -18.94 14.12 -16.92
C THR A 61 -18.53 13.86 -15.47
N PRO A 62 -18.98 14.67 -14.50
CA PRO A 62 -18.67 14.44 -13.08
C PRO A 62 -19.02 13.02 -12.60
N VAL A 63 -20.09 12.42 -13.15
CA VAL A 63 -20.51 11.05 -12.83
C VAL A 63 -19.45 10.03 -13.29
N GLN A 64 -18.91 10.19 -14.50
CA GLN A 64 -17.88 9.31 -15.04
C GLN A 64 -16.57 9.41 -14.23
N VAL A 65 -16.18 10.62 -13.86
CA VAL A 65 -14.99 10.84 -13.00
C VAL A 65 -15.17 10.18 -11.63
N THR A 66 -16.35 10.36 -11.01
CA THR A 66 -16.63 9.74 -9.71
C THR A 66 -16.65 8.21 -9.80
N ALA A 67 -17.24 7.65 -10.87
CA ALA A 67 -17.23 6.20 -11.08
C ALA A 67 -15.80 5.66 -11.24
N ALA A 68 -14.92 6.37 -11.96
CA ALA A 68 -13.53 6.02 -12.11
C ALA A 68 -12.79 6.04 -10.76
N LEU A 69 -12.95 7.10 -9.97
CA LEU A 69 -12.34 7.22 -8.64
C LEU A 69 -12.83 6.12 -7.70
N THR A 70 -14.11 5.76 -7.76
CA THR A 70 -14.66 4.64 -6.99
C THR A 70 -14.02 3.31 -7.40
N ALA A 71 -13.82 3.09 -8.70
CA ALA A 71 -13.14 1.89 -9.20
C ALA A 71 -11.69 1.79 -8.69
N PHE A 72 -10.99 2.91 -8.53
CA PHE A 72 -9.65 2.95 -7.94
C PHE A 72 -9.63 2.60 -6.45
N ASN A 73 -10.68 2.97 -5.72
CA ASN A 73 -10.78 2.70 -4.28
C ASN A 73 -11.22 1.26 -3.96
N PHE A 74 -11.81 0.55 -4.94
CA PHE A 74 -12.30 -0.81 -4.75
C PHE A 74 -11.22 -1.80 -4.24
N PRO A 75 -9.96 -1.78 -4.75
CA PRO A 75 -8.90 -2.67 -4.28
C PRO A 75 -8.58 -2.51 -2.79
N TRP A 76 -8.75 -1.32 -2.23
CA TRP A 76 -8.51 -1.05 -0.81
C TRP A 76 -9.52 -1.73 0.10
N ILE A 77 -10.76 -1.87 -0.36
CA ILE A 77 -11.83 -2.57 0.37
C ILE A 77 -11.48 -4.07 0.50
N ILE A 78 -10.81 -4.63 -0.52
CA ILE A 78 -10.43 -6.05 -0.56
C ILE A 78 -9.06 -6.30 0.10
N LYS A 79 -8.32 -5.27 0.49
CA LYS A 79 -6.99 -5.38 1.11
C LYS A 79 -6.92 -6.42 2.26
N PRO A 80 -7.90 -6.54 3.18
CA PRO A 80 -7.88 -7.57 4.22
C PRO A 80 -7.84 -9.01 3.67
N VAL A 81 -8.50 -9.24 2.52
CA VAL A 81 -8.52 -10.56 1.86
C VAL A 81 -7.13 -10.88 1.29
N TYR A 82 -6.46 -9.91 0.68
CA TYR A 82 -5.09 -10.09 0.18
C TYR A 82 -4.11 -10.38 1.32
N GLY A 83 -4.25 -9.68 2.45
CA GLY A 83 -3.48 -9.96 3.66
C GLY A 83 -3.64 -11.41 4.12
N LEU A 84 -4.87 -11.90 4.16
CA LEU A 84 -5.17 -13.29 4.51
C LEU A 84 -4.52 -14.27 3.52
N VAL A 85 -4.67 -14.05 2.22
CA VAL A 85 -4.07 -14.90 1.18
C VAL A 85 -2.55 -14.95 1.31
N SER A 86 -1.90 -13.80 1.52
CA SER A 86 -0.44 -13.72 1.67
C SER A 86 0.10 -14.45 2.91
N ASP A 87 -0.72 -14.63 3.93
CA ASP A 87 -0.35 -15.36 5.14
C ASP A 87 -0.45 -16.88 4.95
N PHE A 88 -1.41 -17.35 4.14
CA PHE A 88 -1.64 -18.79 3.91
C PHE A 88 -0.83 -19.35 2.74
N VAL A 89 -0.57 -18.56 1.71
CA VAL A 89 0.11 -19.01 0.48
C VAL A 89 1.51 -18.39 0.41
N PRO A 90 2.59 -19.13 0.76
CA PRO A 90 3.95 -18.63 0.62
C PRO A 90 4.38 -18.67 -0.85
N LEU A 91 4.71 -17.51 -1.44
CA LEU A 91 5.32 -17.41 -2.77
C LEU A 91 6.85 -17.46 -2.64
N PHE A 92 7.50 -18.36 -3.38
CA PHE A 92 8.97 -18.53 -3.38
C PHE A 92 9.59 -18.77 -1.99
N GLY A 93 8.84 -19.40 -1.06
CA GLY A 93 9.31 -19.67 0.30
C GLY A 93 9.30 -18.48 1.26
N TYR A 94 8.96 -17.30 0.78
CA TYR A 94 8.76 -16.12 1.61
C TYR A 94 7.28 -15.73 1.62
N ARG A 95 6.72 -15.45 2.79
CA ARG A 95 5.29 -15.11 2.90
C ARG A 95 5.03 -13.70 2.35
N ARG A 96 5.09 -12.67 3.16
CA ARG A 96 4.73 -11.29 2.76
C ARG A 96 5.75 -10.59 1.85
N LYS A 97 7.05 -10.91 1.99
CA LYS A 97 8.11 -10.21 1.24
C LYS A 97 8.01 -10.40 -0.28
N SER A 98 7.68 -11.61 -0.73
CA SER A 98 7.56 -11.89 -2.17
C SER A 98 6.38 -11.16 -2.79
N TYR A 99 5.27 -11.09 -2.09
CA TYR A 99 4.10 -10.34 -2.53
C TYR A 99 4.40 -8.84 -2.66
N LEU A 100 5.06 -8.26 -1.67
CA LEU A 100 5.45 -6.85 -1.69
C LEU A 100 6.37 -6.52 -2.87
N VAL A 101 7.39 -7.33 -3.11
CA VAL A 101 8.33 -7.12 -4.22
C VAL A 101 7.61 -7.27 -5.57
N LEU A 102 6.81 -8.32 -5.74
CA LEU A 102 6.06 -8.56 -6.97
C LEU A 102 5.06 -7.43 -7.24
N ALA A 103 4.30 -7.04 -6.23
CA ALA A 103 3.33 -5.96 -6.32
C ALA A 103 4.00 -4.61 -6.65
N SER A 104 5.16 -4.32 -6.05
CA SER A 104 5.93 -3.11 -6.35
C SER A 104 6.42 -3.07 -7.80
N ILE A 105 6.88 -4.20 -8.34
CA ILE A 105 7.30 -4.32 -9.74
C ILE A 105 6.11 -4.12 -10.67
N LEU A 106 4.97 -4.76 -10.38
CA LEU A 106 3.74 -4.64 -11.16
C LEU A 106 3.22 -3.21 -11.13
N ALA A 107 3.17 -2.56 -9.96
CA ALA A 107 2.75 -1.18 -9.82
C ALA A 107 3.64 -0.24 -10.64
N THR A 108 4.97 -0.38 -10.52
CA THR A 108 5.92 0.43 -11.27
C THR A 108 5.75 0.25 -12.78
N GLY A 109 5.63 -1.00 -13.24
CA GLY A 109 5.40 -1.30 -14.66
C GLY A 109 4.08 -0.71 -15.16
N ALA A 110 3.01 -0.84 -14.40
CA ALA A 110 1.71 -0.28 -14.76
C ALA A 110 1.73 1.25 -14.82
N TYR A 111 2.41 1.94 -13.91
CA TYR A 111 2.60 3.39 -13.98
C TYR A 111 3.40 3.84 -15.20
N LEU A 112 4.49 3.15 -15.52
CA LEU A 112 5.29 3.46 -16.70
C LEU A 112 4.51 3.25 -18.00
N LEU A 113 3.69 2.21 -18.07
CA LEU A 113 2.79 1.98 -19.21
C LEU A 113 1.67 3.03 -19.27
N ALA A 114 1.08 3.38 -18.14
CA ALA A 114 0.05 4.41 -18.06
C ALA A 114 0.57 5.77 -18.58
N ALA A 115 1.81 6.11 -18.26
CA ALA A 115 2.44 7.36 -18.71
C ALA A 115 2.60 7.46 -20.25
N GLN A 116 2.53 6.34 -20.96
CA GLN A 116 2.66 6.30 -22.43
C GLN A 116 1.31 6.20 -23.15
N MET A 117 0.20 6.17 -22.42
CA MET A 117 -1.12 5.94 -22.99
C MET A 117 -1.90 7.25 -23.11
N GLU A 118 -2.30 7.58 -24.34
CA GLU A 118 -3.15 8.73 -24.63
C GLU A 118 -4.65 8.41 -24.54
N ALA A 119 -5.03 7.13 -24.72
CA ALA A 119 -6.43 6.73 -24.69
C ALA A 119 -6.97 6.64 -23.27
N PRO A 120 -8.06 7.38 -22.91
CA PRO A 120 -8.56 7.47 -21.53
C PRO A 120 -9.01 6.11 -20.95
N SER A 121 -9.56 5.23 -21.76
CA SER A 121 -9.97 3.90 -21.30
C SER A 121 -8.79 2.99 -20.93
N ARG A 122 -7.70 3.07 -21.69
CA ARG A 122 -6.47 2.31 -21.43
C ARG A 122 -5.73 2.87 -20.21
N LEU A 123 -5.67 4.20 -20.10
CA LEU A 123 -5.11 4.88 -18.93
C LEU A 123 -5.87 4.46 -17.67
N LEU A 124 -7.20 4.50 -17.69
CA LEU A 124 -8.04 4.07 -16.57
C LEU A 124 -7.74 2.62 -16.18
N PHE A 125 -7.66 1.71 -17.14
CA PHE A 125 -7.35 0.31 -16.89
C PHE A 125 -6.00 0.13 -16.21
N MET A 126 -4.96 0.84 -16.67
CA MET A 126 -3.62 0.78 -16.08
C MET A 126 -3.57 1.38 -14.67
N LEU A 127 -4.31 2.46 -14.42
CA LEU A 127 -4.41 3.05 -13.08
C LEU A 127 -5.14 2.12 -12.10
N VAL A 128 -6.21 1.46 -12.54
CA VAL A 128 -6.89 0.44 -11.74
C VAL A 128 -5.94 -0.72 -11.44
N LEU A 129 -5.22 -1.23 -12.44
CA LEU A 129 -4.24 -2.29 -12.25
C LEU A 129 -3.16 -1.90 -11.25
N THR A 130 -2.69 -0.64 -11.30
CA THR A 130 -1.72 -0.10 -10.33
C THR A 130 -2.30 -0.07 -8.92
N ALA A 131 -3.55 0.38 -8.77
CA ALA A 131 -4.23 0.41 -7.48
C ALA A 131 -4.37 -1.01 -6.90
N TYR A 132 -4.70 -2.02 -7.72
CA TYR A 132 -4.71 -3.43 -7.31
C TYR A 132 -3.33 -3.92 -6.87
N ALA A 133 -2.28 -3.59 -7.63
CA ALA A 133 -0.92 -3.97 -7.28
C ALA A 133 -0.48 -3.33 -5.95
N MET A 134 -0.80 -2.06 -5.72
CA MET A 134 -0.51 -1.37 -4.46
C MET A 134 -1.32 -1.92 -3.27
N ALA A 135 -2.55 -2.35 -3.49
CA ALA A 135 -3.36 -2.95 -2.42
C ALA A 135 -2.84 -4.33 -1.98
N ILE A 136 -2.13 -5.05 -2.88
CA ILE A 136 -1.51 -6.35 -2.58
C ILE A 136 -0.19 -6.16 -1.82
N ALA A 137 0.50 -5.03 -2.02
CA ALA A 137 1.74 -4.69 -1.34
C ALA A 137 1.53 -4.32 0.13
#